data_1a2e222433b411f7cd0773fbbb7f539c
#
_entry.id   1a2e222433b411f7cd0773fbbb7f539c
#
_cell.length_a   1.000
_cell.length_b   1.000
_cell.length_c   1.000
_cell.angle_alpha   90.00
_cell.angle_beta   90.00
_cell.angle_gamma   90.00
#
_symmetry.space_group_name_H-M   'P 1'
#
loop_
_entity.id
_entity.type
_entity.pdbx_description
1 polymer ?
#
loop_
_entity_poly.entity_id
_entity_poly.type
_entity_poly.pdbx_seq_one_letter_code
_entity_poly.pdbx_strand_id
1 'polypeptide(L)'
;LPKYWMIVQQLATVDATTFDMYLANMRTMIMEQLFSADVVIFNRCDDSTDKGKYRRNVKALNRKAQLVYERADGTLDERPEELPFDITADEIEISDADYAIWYMDCQDNPKKYEGKKVSFLALVYNPDKLKKGIMVPGRFAMTCCVEDVTFIGFKTKYDREDEIPHKSWINITAEVHVEFA
;
A
#
# COMPACT_ATOMS: atom_id res chain seq x y z
N LEU A 1 1.88 22.35 24.08
CA LEU A 1 2.63 21.63 25.11
C LEU A 1 3.33 22.64 26.02
N PRO A 2 3.50 22.35 27.35
CA PRO A 2 4.34 23.17 28.22
C PRO A 2 5.77 23.28 27.69
N LYS A 3 6.47 24.40 28.02
CA LYS A 3 7.75 24.79 27.40
C LYS A 3 8.87 23.73 27.45
N TYR A 4 8.81 22.78 28.35
CA TYR A 4 9.83 21.73 28.52
C TYR A 4 9.30 20.31 28.27
N TRP A 5 8.11 20.19 27.68
CA TRP A 5 7.52 18.90 27.40
C TRP A 5 7.73 18.55 25.91
N MET A 6 8.04 17.30 25.64
CA MET A 6 8.20 16.74 24.31
C MET A 6 7.30 15.51 24.19
N ILE A 7 6.56 15.39 23.08
CA ILE A 7 5.86 14.16 22.75
C ILE A 7 6.91 13.14 22.34
N VAL A 8 6.97 12.01 23.04
CA VAL A 8 7.88 10.92 22.74
C VAL A 8 7.24 9.95 21.76
N GLN A 9 5.93 9.68 21.93
CA GLN A 9 5.18 8.76 21.09
C GLN A 9 3.69 9.09 21.13
N GLN A 10 3.03 8.92 20.00
CA GLN A 10 1.57 9.04 19.87
C GLN A 10 0.98 7.65 19.57
N LEU A 11 0.04 7.23 20.40
CA LEU A 11 -0.67 5.96 20.26
C LEU A 11 -2.13 6.24 19.90
N ALA A 12 -2.65 5.52 18.90
CA ALA A 12 -4.07 5.49 18.60
C ALA A 12 -4.60 4.07 18.81
N THR A 13 -5.74 3.95 19.50
CA THR A 13 -6.41 2.68 19.70
C THR A 13 -7.69 2.64 18.88
N VAL A 14 -7.90 1.59 18.15
CA VAL A 14 -9.05 1.39 17.23
C VAL A 14 -9.73 0.08 17.56
N ASP A 15 -11.04 0.10 17.75
CA ASP A 15 -11.84 -1.10 17.91
C ASP A 15 -12.05 -1.77 16.54
N ALA A 16 -11.46 -2.95 16.33
CA ALA A 16 -11.53 -3.70 15.09
C ALA A 16 -12.97 -4.03 14.69
N THR A 17 -13.86 -4.27 15.66
CA THR A 17 -15.25 -4.64 15.42
C THR A 17 -16.09 -3.51 14.82
N THR A 18 -15.66 -2.26 14.97
CA THR A 18 -16.39 -1.07 14.52
C THR A 18 -15.64 -0.26 13.45
N PHE A 19 -14.40 -0.60 13.16
CA PHE A 19 -13.55 0.18 12.26
C PHE A 19 -14.14 0.33 10.86
N ASP A 20 -14.71 -0.72 10.29
CA ASP A 20 -15.34 -0.68 8.98
C ASP A 20 -16.54 0.26 8.93
N MET A 21 -17.33 0.29 10.00
CA MET A 21 -18.45 1.22 10.13
C MET A 21 -17.96 2.68 10.17
N TYR A 22 -16.90 2.96 10.90
CA TYR A 22 -16.28 4.29 10.95
C TYR A 22 -15.67 4.68 9.61
N LEU A 23 -15.00 3.77 8.92
CA LEU A 23 -14.47 4.01 7.57
C LEU A 23 -15.59 4.37 6.58
N ALA A 24 -16.73 3.71 6.67
CA ALA A 24 -17.86 3.95 5.76
C ALA A 24 -18.59 5.26 6.03
N ASN A 25 -18.75 5.64 7.31
CA ASN A 25 -19.66 6.73 7.71
C ASN A 25 -18.94 7.97 8.23
N MET A 26 -17.73 7.83 8.81
CA MET A 26 -17.01 8.89 9.51
C MET A 26 -15.52 8.89 9.14
N ARG A 27 -15.23 8.61 7.87
CA ARG A 27 -13.86 8.39 7.38
C ARG A 27 -12.90 9.50 7.78
N THR A 28 -13.24 10.75 7.51
CA THR A 28 -12.37 11.90 7.80
C THR A 28 -11.98 11.94 9.27
N MET A 29 -12.95 11.77 10.17
CA MET A 29 -12.72 11.85 11.61
C MET A 29 -11.77 10.75 12.11
N ILE A 30 -11.98 9.50 11.68
CA ILE A 30 -11.10 8.39 12.11
C ILE A 30 -9.70 8.53 11.50
N MET A 31 -9.61 9.00 10.26
CA MET A 31 -8.33 9.16 9.58
C MET A 31 -7.48 10.29 10.16
N GLU A 32 -8.08 11.40 10.59
CA GLU A 32 -7.38 12.48 11.30
C GLU A 32 -6.71 11.99 12.58
N GLN A 33 -7.36 11.09 13.33
CA GLN A 33 -6.79 10.49 14.54
C GLN A 33 -5.60 9.58 14.25
N LEU A 34 -5.62 8.87 13.10
CA LEU A 34 -4.58 7.94 12.72
C LEU A 34 -3.39 8.60 12.02
N PHE A 35 -3.59 9.78 11.46
CA PHE A 35 -2.59 10.49 10.64
C PHE A 35 -1.29 10.77 11.40
N SER A 36 -1.38 11.14 12.67
CA SER A 36 -0.21 11.51 13.48
C SER A 36 0.26 10.42 14.46
N ALA A 37 -0.39 9.25 14.46
CA ALA A 37 -0.04 8.18 15.36
C ALA A 37 1.28 7.49 14.94
N ASP A 38 2.18 7.28 15.90
CA ASP A 38 3.38 6.45 15.70
C ASP A 38 3.03 4.97 15.73
N VAL A 39 2.05 4.60 16.57
CA VAL A 39 1.54 3.23 16.67
C VAL A 39 0.02 3.25 16.64
N VAL A 40 -0.58 2.39 15.83
CA VAL A 40 -2.02 2.15 15.79
C VAL A 40 -2.28 0.74 16.31
N ILE A 41 -3.03 0.64 17.39
CA ILE A 41 -3.41 -0.64 18.02
C ILE A 41 -4.85 -0.95 17.65
N PHE A 42 -5.06 -1.96 16.83
CA PHE A 42 -6.36 -2.54 16.58
C PHE A 42 -6.64 -3.55 17.66
N ASN A 43 -7.58 -3.25 18.56
CA ASN A 43 -7.97 -4.18 19.62
C ASN A 43 -9.23 -4.97 19.23
N ARG A 44 -9.56 -6.02 20.01
CA ARG A 44 -10.70 -6.91 19.79
C ARG A 44 -10.70 -7.59 18.44
N CYS A 45 -9.51 -7.84 17.90
CA CYS A 45 -9.35 -8.63 16.67
C CYS A 45 -9.77 -10.08 16.90
N ASP A 46 -10.33 -10.68 15.88
CA ASP A 46 -10.68 -12.09 15.82
C ASP A 46 -10.24 -12.72 14.49
N ASP A 47 -10.63 -13.96 14.25
CA ASP A 47 -10.22 -14.69 13.04
C ASP A 47 -10.84 -14.14 11.76
N SER A 48 -11.91 -13.32 11.85
CA SER A 48 -12.55 -12.64 10.72
C SER A 48 -11.94 -11.27 10.43
N THR A 49 -11.03 -10.76 11.28
CA THR A 49 -10.42 -9.44 11.13
C THR A 49 -9.52 -9.39 9.88
N ASP A 50 -9.89 -8.56 8.90
CA ASP A 50 -9.09 -8.30 7.70
C ASP A 50 -7.95 -7.32 8.01
N LYS A 51 -6.85 -7.86 8.54
CA LYS A 51 -5.65 -7.09 8.89
C LYS A 51 -5.05 -6.38 7.69
N GLY A 52 -5.08 -7.03 6.52
CA GLY A 52 -4.59 -6.45 5.27
C GLY A 52 -5.36 -5.18 4.88
N LYS A 53 -6.70 -5.22 4.94
CA LYS A 53 -7.56 -4.04 4.70
C LYS A 53 -7.28 -2.92 5.69
N TYR A 54 -7.14 -3.24 6.97
CA TYR A 54 -6.89 -2.25 8.01
C TYR A 54 -5.52 -1.59 7.82
N ARG A 55 -4.50 -2.40 7.55
CA ARG A 55 -3.17 -1.90 7.21
C ARG A 55 -3.19 -0.95 6.03
N ARG A 56 -3.84 -1.34 4.93
CA ARG A 56 -3.93 -0.50 3.73
C ARG A 56 -4.55 0.86 4.02
N ASN A 57 -5.66 0.89 4.78
CA ASN A 57 -6.31 2.14 5.13
C ASN A 57 -5.42 3.06 5.97
N VAL A 58 -4.70 2.52 6.96
CA VAL A 58 -3.78 3.32 7.78
C VAL A 58 -2.56 3.76 6.98
N LYS A 59 -1.91 2.83 6.27
CA LYS A 59 -0.66 3.09 5.53
C LYS A 59 -0.84 4.04 4.34
N ALA A 60 -2.03 4.11 3.76
CA ALA A 60 -2.36 5.09 2.73
C ALA A 60 -2.20 6.53 3.23
N LEU A 61 -2.43 6.78 4.50
CA LEU A 61 -2.34 8.11 5.12
C LEU A 61 -1.07 8.29 5.95
N ASN A 62 -0.70 7.26 6.69
CA ASN A 62 0.42 7.30 7.63
C ASN A 62 1.32 6.08 7.41
N ARG A 63 2.24 6.19 6.45
CA ARG A 63 3.16 5.11 6.09
C ARG A 63 4.10 4.70 7.21
N LYS A 64 4.39 5.62 8.15
CA LYS A 64 5.35 5.38 9.25
C LYS A 64 4.71 4.65 10.43
N ALA A 65 3.37 4.71 10.59
CA ALA A 65 2.69 4.10 11.71
C ALA A 65 3.01 2.60 11.83
N GLN A 66 3.38 2.16 13.00
CA GLN A 66 3.42 0.74 13.35
C GLN A 66 2.00 0.27 13.64
N LEU A 67 1.68 -0.94 13.21
CA LEU A 67 0.37 -1.54 13.40
C LEU A 67 0.49 -2.73 14.34
N VAL A 68 -0.35 -2.76 15.34
CA VAL A 68 -0.45 -3.85 16.32
C VAL A 68 -1.89 -4.36 16.30
N TYR A 69 -2.06 -5.66 16.27
CA TYR A 69 -3.36 -6.30 16.31
C TYR A 69 -3.46 -7.11 17.60
N GLU A 70 -4.45 -6.78 18.43
CA GLU A 70 -4.68 -7.37 19.74
C GLU A 70 -6.04 -8.07 19.76
N ARG A 71 -6.08 -9.28 20.22
CA ARG A 71 -7.30 -10.05 20.43
C ARG A 71 -8.07 -9.58 21.66
N ALA A 72 -9.33 -9.98 21.79
CA ALA A 72 -10.18 -9.60 22.91
C ALA A 72 -9.64 -10.06 24.28
N ASP A 73 -8.80 -11.08 24.31
CA ASP A 73 -8.13 -11.61 25.51
C ASP A 73 -6.81 -10.89 25.86
N GLY A 74 -6.43 -9.89 25.07
CA GLY A 74 -5.19 -9.12 25.25
C GLY A 74 -3.94 -9.77 24.64
N THR A 75 -4.08 -10.89 23.94
CA THR A 75 -2.96 -11.50 23.21
C THR A 75 -2.75 -10.84 21.87
N LEU A 76 -1.52 -10.85 21.36
CA LEU A 76 -1.23 -10.33 20.02
C LEU A 76 -1.71 -11.31 18.95
N ASP A 77 -2.31 -10.75 17.90
CA ASP A 77 -2.66 -11.54 16.72
C ASP A 77 -1.49 -11.51 15.72
N GLU A 78 -0.66 -12.55 15.79
CA GLU A 78 0.54 -12.70 14.96
C GLU A 78 0.27 -13.40 13.61
N ARG A 79 -0.99 -13.69 13.26
CA ARG A 79 -1.31 -14.29 11.96
C ARG A 79 -0.76 -13.41 10.85
N PRO A 80 -0.18 -14.00 9.78
CA PRO A 80 0.26 -13.22 8.62
C PRO A 80 -0.93 -12.50 7.97
N GLU A 81 -0.67 -11.35 7.37
CA GLU A 81 -1.67 -10.70 6.51
C GLU A 81 -1.86 -11.50 5.24
N GLU A 82 -3.11 -11.77 4.89
CA GLU A 82 -3.43 -12.43 3.63
C GLU A 82 -3.36 -11.42 2.48
N LEU A 83 -2.68 -11.81 1.42
CA LEU A 83 -2.66 -11.07 0.17
C LEU A 83 -3.79 -11.58 -0.74
N PRO A 84 -4.44 -10.69 -1.51
CA PRO A 84 -5.53 -11.09 -2.42
C PRO A 84 -5.03 -11.80 -3.70
N PHE A 85 -3.74 -12.02 -3.83
CA PHE A 85 -3.09 -12.68 -4.96
C PHE A 85 -2.07 -13.72 -4.47
N ASP A 86 -1.83 -14.75 -5.28
CA ASP A 86 -0.89 -15.82 -4.94
C ASP A 86 0.55 -15.40 -5.23
N ILE A 87 1.28 -15.07 -4.16
CA ILE A 87 2.69 -14.70 -4.25
C ILE A 87 3.62 -15.89 -4.56
N THR A 88 3.14 -17.11 -4.45
CA THR A 88 3.91 -18.33 -4.69
C THR A 88 3.87 -18.78 -6.15
N ALA A 89 2.97 -18.19 -6.95
CA ALA A 89 2.86 -18.48 -8.38
C ALA A 89 4.14 -18.10 -9.15
N ASP A 90 4.40 -18.79 -10.25
CA ASP A 90 5.52 -18.47 -11.16
C ASP A 90 5.35 -17.08 -11.79
N GLU A 91 4.13 -16.68 -12.07
CA GLU A 91 3.72 -15.35 -12.49
C GLU A 91 2.58 -14.87 -11.59
N ILE A 92 2.80 -13.77 -10.89
CA ILE A 92 1.81 -13.19 -9.99
C ILE A 92 0.90 -12.29 -10.81
N GLU A 93 -0.36 -12.70 -11.00
CA GLU A 93 -1.37 -11.89 -11.65
C GLU A 93 -1.96 -10.88 -10.68
N ILE A 94 -1.86 -9.60 -10.99
CA ILE A 94 -2.40 -8.51 -10.17
C ILE A 94 -3.63 -7.92 -10.85
N SER A 95 -4.78 -8.09 -10.22
CA SER A 95 -6.03 -7.48 -10.68
C SER A 95 -6.02 -5.97 -10.51
N ASP A 96 -6.97 -5.30 -11.18
CA ASP A 96 -7.13 -3.85 -11.05
C ASP A 96 -7.41 -3.42 -9.61
N ALA A 97 -8.17 -4.21 -8.87
CA ALA A 97 -8.50 -3.94 -7.46
C ALA A 97 -7.29 -4.12 -6.53
N ASP A 98 -6.37 -5.02 -6.90
CA ASP A 98 -5.24 -5.42 -6.07
C ASP A 98 -3.97 -4.62 -6.34
N TYR A 99 -3.93 -3.82 -7.42
CA TYR A 99 -2.75 -3.09 -7.81
C TYR A 99 -2.16 -2.21 -6.70
N ALA A 100 -3.00 -1.45 -6.01
CA ALA A 100 -2.55 -0.60 -4.91
C ALA A 100 -2.02 -1.41 -3.71
N ILE A 101 -2.62 -2.59 -3.47
CA ILE A 101 -2.20 -3.51 -2.41
C ILE A 101 -0.81 -4.05 -2.73
N TRP A 102 -0.64 -4.57 -3.94
CA TRP A 102 0.64 -5.06 -4.42
C TRP A 102 1.72 -3.98 -4.39
N TYR A 103 1.40 -2.78 -4.91
CA TYR A 103 2.35 -1.66 -4.92
C TYR A 103 2.86 -1.32 -3.52
N MET A 104 1.95 -1.24 -2.53
CA MET A 104 2.32 -0.94 -1.14
C MET A 104 3.12 -2.07 -0.51
N ASP A 105 2.72 -3.34 -0.72
CA ASP A 105 3.45 -4.48 -0.17
C ASP A 105 4.85 -4.60 -0.79
N CYS A 106 5.02 -4.30 -2.09
CA CYS A 106 6.34 -4.21 -2.73
C CYS A 106 7.23 -3.13 -2.11
N GLN A 107 6.66 -1.97 -1.73
CA GLN A 107 7.41 -0.88 -1.11
C GLN A 107 7.83 -1.23 0.33
N ASP A 108 6.97 -1.92 1.07
CA ASP A 108 7.24 -2.27 2.47
C ASP A 108 8.11 -3.53 2.60
N ASN A 109 7.95 -4.47 1.67
CA ASN A 109 8.60 -5.80 1.69
C ASN A 109 9.29 -6.14 0.35
N PRO A 110 10.19 -5.30 -0.18
CA PRO A 110 10.72 -5.45 -1.54
C PRO A 110 11.39 -6.80 -1.79
N LYS A 111 12.12 -7.34 -0.82
CA LYS A 111 12.82 -8.63 -0.93
C LYS A 111 11.89 -9.81 -1.19
N LYS A 112 10.61 -9.70 -0.82
CA LYS A 112 9.59 -10.72 -1.02
C LYS A 112 9.28 -10.94 -2.50
N TYR A 113 9.53 -9.92 -3.32
CA TYR A 113 9.22 -9.91 -4.76
C TYR A 113 10.46 -10.04 -5.66
N GLU A 114 11.67 -10.02 -5.10
CA GLU A 114 12.91 -10.13 -5.88
C GLU A 114 12.90 -11.36 -6.80
N GLY A 115 13.14 -11.14 -8.11
CA GLY A 115 13.16 -12.18 -9.13
C GLY A 115 11.81 -12.77 -9.52
N LYS A 116 10.70 -12.25 -8.95
CA LYS A 116 9.35 -12.73 -9.30
C LYS A 116 8.83 -12.01 -10.55
N LYS A 117 8.08 -12.74 -11.37
CA LYS A 117 7.34 -12.18 -12.50
C LYS A 117 5.98 -11.71 -12.03
N VAL A 118 5.61 -10.51 -12.46
CA VAL A 118 4.32 -9.90 -12.12
C VAL A 118 3.64 -9.41 -13.38
N SER A 119 2.35 -9.70 -13.54
CA SER A 119 1.54 -9.25 -14.67
C SER A 119 0.36 -8.40 -14.21
N PHE A 120 0.13 -7.29 -14.90
CA PHE A 120 -0.97 -6.36 -14.62
C PHE A 120 -1.28 -5.44 -15.79
N LEU A 121 -2.48 -4.90 -15.82
CA LEU A 121 -2.85 -3.82 -16.73
C LEU A 121 -2.31 -2.49 -16.19
N ALA A 122 -1.56 -1.75 -16.99
CA ALA A 122 -0.90 -0.50 -16.59
C ALA A 122 -1.24 0.66 -17.51
N LEU A 123 -1.34 1.85 -16.94
CA LEU A 123 -1.22 3.11 -17.65
C LEU A 123 0.27 3.47 -17.72
N VAL A 124 0.79 3.74 -18.91
CA VAL A 124 2.21 4.08 -19.06
C VAL A 124 2.42 5.58 -18.86
N TYR A 125 3.23 5.91 -17.88
CA TYR A 125 3.72 7.26 -17.68
C TYR A 125 5.15 7.36 -18.21
N ASN A 126 5.28 7.96 -19.40
CA ASN A 126 6.55 8.13 -20.08
C ASN A 126 6.71 9.61 -20.50
N PRO A 127 7.03 10.52 -19.57
CA PRO A 127 7.30 11.91 -19.91
C PRO A 127 8.67 12.03 -20.61
N ASP A 128 8.81 13.02 -21.50
CA ASP A 128 10.02 13.29 -22.30
C ASP A 128 11.33 13.45 -21.48
N LYS A 129 11.23 13.51 -20.17
CA LYS A 129 12.37 13.65 -19.23
C LYS A 129 12.90 12.32 -18.70
N LEU A 130 12.29 11.19 -19.01
CA LEU A 130 12.84 9.90 -18.59
C LEU A 130 14.08 9.55 -19.42
N LYS A 131 14.98 8.77 -18.81
CA LYS A 131 16.14 8.23 -19.52
C LYS A 131 15.66 7.24 -20.57
N LYS A 132 16.35 7.17 -21.71
CA LYS A 132 16.11 6.19 -22.75
C LYS A 132 16.16 4.77 -22.16
N GLY A 133 15.26 3.89 -22.59
CA GLY A 133 15.13 2.54 -22.08
C GLY A 133 14.37 2.43 -20.74
N ILE A 134 13.72 3.53 -20.28
CA ILE A 134 12.97 3.55 -19.02
C ILE A 134 11.55 4.05 -19.25
N MET A 135 10.58 3.27 -18.81
CA MET A 135 9.17 3.69 -18.71
C MET A 135 8.65 3.48 -17.28
N VAL A 136 7.52 4.09 -16.97
CA VAL A 136 6.85 3.88 -15.66
C VAL A 136 5.43 3.42 -15.92
N PRO A 137 5.19 2.10 -15.99
CA PRO A 137 3.85 1.53 -15.96
C PRO A 137 3.28 1.65 -14.55
N GLY A 138 2.02 2.06 -14.45
CA GLY A 138 1.41 2.29 -13.14
C GLY A 138 -0.08 2.58 -13.21
N ARG A 139 -0.59 3.17 -12.16
CA ARG A 139 -2.00 3.55 -11.99
C ARG A 139 -2.13 4.87 -11.25
N PHE A 140 -3.24 5.55 -11.47
CA PHE A 140 -3.66 6.60 -10.55
C PHE A 140 -4.31 5.96 -9.32
N ALA A 141 -3.86 6.36 -8.15
CA ALA A 141 -4.42 5.96 -6.87
C ALA A 141 -4.94 7.20 -6.13
N MET A 142 -6.10 7.05 -5.50
CA MET A 142 -6.71 8.05 -4.64
C MET A 142 -6.63 7.53 -3.20
N THR A 143 -6.03 8.32 -2.30
CA THR A 143 -5.85 7.91 -0.90
C THR A 143 -7.04 8.28 -0.03
N CYS A 144 -7.44 9.54 0.01
CA CYS A 144 -8.54 10.00 0.86
C CYS A 144 -9.62 10.80 0.10
N CYS A 145 -9.25 11.60 -0.88
CA CYS A 145 -10.19 12.42 -1.65
C CYS A 145 -9.68 12.66 -3.09
N VAL A 146 -10.52 13.26 -3.92
CA VAL A 146 -10.18 13.53 -5.34
C VAL A 146 -8.95 14.43 -5.50
N GLU A 147 -8.66 15.27 -4.52
CA GLU A 147 -7.50 16.16 -4.52
C GLU A 147 -6.18 15.42 -4.26
N ASP A 148 -6.25 14.21 -3.69
CA ASP A 148 -5.07 13.37 -3.37
C ASP A 148 -4.83 12.26 -4.40
N VAL A 149 -5.24 12.48 -5.64
CA VAL A 149 -4.94 11.53 -6.72
C VAL A 149 -3.47 11.63 -7.11
N THR A 150 -2.74 10.54 -6.95
CA THR A 150 -1.34 10.45 -7.35
C THR A 150 -1.09 9.26 -8.28
N PHE A 151 -0.09 9.41 -9.16
CA PHE A 151 0.34 8.30 -9.99
C PHE A 151 1.34 7.44 -9.22
N ILE A 152 1.05 6.15 -9.11
CA ILE A 152 1.92 5.15 -8.49
C ILE A 152 2.38 4.13 -9.53
N GLY A 153 3.66 3.87 -9.60
CA GLY A 153 4.26 2.94 -10.57
C GLY A 153 5.72 2.68 -10.29
N PHE A 154 6.28 1.68 -10.95
CA PHE A 154 7.68 1.30 -10.82
C PHE A 154 8.46 1.66 -12.09
N LYS A 155 9.72 2.04 -11.92
CA LYS A 155 10.64 2.18 -13.05
C LYS A 155 10.83 0.82 -13.70
N THR A 156 10.56 0.75 -14.99
CA THR A 156 10.67 -0.48 -15.78
C THR A 156 11.64 -0.26 -16.92
N LYS A 157 12.62 -1.14 -17.05
CA LYS A 157 13.56 -1.16 -18.17
C LYS A 157 12.88 -1.85 -19.37
N TYR A 158 12.82 -1.16 -20.50
CA TYR A 158 12.26 -1.71 -21.75
C TYR A 158 12.91 -1.03 -22.95
N ASP A 159 13.59 -1.81 -23.80
CA ASP A 159 14.42 -1.28 -24.89
C ASP A 159 13.62 -0.63 -26.03
N ARG A 160 12.31 -0.85 -26.09
CA ARG A 160 11.40 -0.31 -27.10
C ARG A 160 10.35 0.62 -26.49
N GLU A 161 10.72 1.37 -25.45
CA GLU A 161 9.82 2.30 -24.77
C GLU A 161 9.25 3.38 -25.70
N ASP A 162 10.01 3.73 -26.75
CA ASP A 162 9.60 4.72 -27.76
C ASP A 162 8.39 4.23 -28.59
N GLU A 163 8.14 2.92 -28.65
CA GLU A 163 6.99 2.34 -29.36
C GLU A 163 5.69 2.45 -28.52
N ILE A 164 5.81 2.78 -27.23
CA ILE A 164 4.68 2.84 -26.29
C ILE A 164 4.32 4.30 -26.03
N PRO A 165 3.16 4.77 -26.51
CA PRO A 165 2.75 6.15 -26.31
C PRO A 165 2.54 6.49 -24.84
N HIS A 166 2.92 7.70 -24.44
CA HIS A 166 2.59 8.25 -23.14
C HIS A 166 1.07 8.20 -22.90
N LYS A 167 0.65 7.77 -21.70
CA LYS A 167 -0.75 7.56 -21.30
C LYS A 167 -1.51 6.47 -22.07
N SER A 168 -0.81 5.52 -22.68
CA SER A 168 -1.44 4.33 -23.22
C SER A 168 -1.66 3.27 -22.16
N TRP A 169 -2.66 2.43 -22.35
CA TRP A 169 -2.92 1.25 -21.52
C TRP A 169 -2.28 0.02 -22.16
N ILE A 170 -1.53 -0.72 -21.36
CA ILE A 170 -0.86 -1.96 -21.77
C ILE A 170 -1.01 -3.04 -20.72
N ASN A 171 -1.07 -4.29 -21.16
CA ASN A 171 -0.80 -5.42 -20.28
C ASN A 171 0.72 -5.61 -20.23
N ILE A 172 1.28 -5.67 -19.05
CA ILE A 172 2.70 -5.84 -18.83
C ILE A 172 2.95 -7.09 -18.00
N THR A 173 3.98 -7.85 -18.38
CA THR A 173 4.62 -8.86 -17.51
C THR A 173 6.06 -8.44 -17.35
N ALA A 174 6.50 -8.26 -16.11
CA ALA A 174 7.85 -7.80 -15.78
C ALA A 174 8.43 -8.59 -14.60
N GLU A 175 9.74 -8.74 -14.60
CA GLU A 175 10.46 -9.28 -13.47
C GLU A 175 10.81 -8.16 -12.49
N VAL A 176 10.58 -8.41 -11.20
CA VAL A 176 10.84 -7.44 -10.14
C VAL A 176 12.30 -7.53 -9.69
N HIS A 177 12.99 -6.40 -9.70
CA HIS A 177 14.34 -6.27 -9.18
C HIS A 177 14.41 -5.16 -8.14
N VAL A 178 15.06 -5.44 -7.01
CA VAL A 178 15.24 -4.48 -5.91
C VAL A 178 16.54 -3.72 -6.10
N GLU A 179 16.45 -2.43 -6.40
CA GLU A 179 17.61 -1.53 -6.44
C GLU A 179 17.61 -0.69 -5.15
N PHE A 180 18.66 -0.76 -4.37
CA PHE A 180 18.86 0.13 -3.22
C PHE A 180 19.51 1.42 -3.73
N ALA A 181 18.88 2.56 -3.41
CA ALA A 181 19.40 3.88 -3.73
C ALA A 181 20.31 4.40 -2.61
#